data_34201cf4d035d59f9b6d740e0691f616
#
_entry.id   34201cf4d035d59f9b6d740e0691f616
#
_cell.length_a   1.000
_cell.length_b   1.000
_cell.length_c   1.000
_cell.angle_alpha   90.00
_cell.angle_beta   90.00
_cell.angle_gamma   90.00
#
_symmetry.space_group_name_H-M   'P 1'
#
loop_
_entity.id
_entity.type
_entity.pdbx_description
1 polymer ?
#
loop_
_entity_poly.entity_id
_entity_poly.type
_entity_poly.pdbx_seq_one_letter_code
_entity_poly.pdbx_strand_id
1 'polypeptide(L)'
;MRPKLMNRRQFVGQAGTVLAVPMAASLPFGGAQAQEAVTVVVDPFAAWRELGHLTARAVDLGISVPRMSAQINIDDDRDYAQIMPAAVELIESLAAADSGLTVPPGEVEKLLEDADELLRKVHQAERNLPDERETGMSIAATPGRPSFTDIKDDYRRLFDGCTVREKHRSTVNWYMSKLSNEGYQARWYKVAQEICCPWYFVAIIHAMEAAFNFRSHLHNGDSLRQRTRRIPRNRPKVWSPPNDWQTSAVDALRFDGFQDLKDWSLERMLYRWESYNGFRSRRNGINTPYLWSFSNNYAKGKFVADNVWDPNAVSKQCGAAVLLRVLVDRKLIRLDA
;
A
#
# COMPACT_ATOMS: atom_id res chain seq x y z
N MET A 1 30.46 29.47 -25.92
CA MET A 1 30.77 28.16 -25.36
C MET A 1 29.52 27.64 -24.64
N ARG A 2 28.90 26.58 -25.14
CA ARG A 2 27.73 25.95 -24.50
C ARG A 2 28.21 24.94 -23.46
N PRO A 3 27.62 24.85 -22.27
CA PRO A 3 28.01 23.83 -21.29
C PRO A 3 27.54 22.46 -21.79
N LYS A 4 28.44 21.48 -21.71
CA LYS A 4 28.24 20.08 -22.04
C LYS A 4 27.29 19.47 -20.99
N LEU A 5 26.13 19.00 -21.43
CA LEU A 5 25.21 18.20 -20.60
C LEU A 5 25.92 16.90 -20.18
N MET A 6 26.10 16.71 -18.88
CA MET A 6 26.61 15.46 -18.30
C MET A 6 25.56 14.35 -18.43
N ASN A 7 26.00 13.20 -18.91
CA ASN A 7 25.18 12.02 -19.17
C ASN A 7 24.76 11.38 -17.82
N ARG A 8 23.46 11.13 -17.65
CA ARG A 8 22.83 10.57 -16.43
C ARG A 8 23.46 9.27 -15.88
N ARG A 9 24.19 8.53 -16.69
CA ARG A 9 24.92 7.32 -16.27
C ARG A 9 26.08 7.57 -15.28
N GLN A 10 26.54 8.81 -15.12
CA GLN A 10 27.61 9.17 -14.17
C GLN A 10 27.09 9.57 -12.78
N PHE A 11 25.76 9.71 -12.61
CA PHE A 11 25.15 10.13 -11.35
C PHE A 11 24.77 8.95 -10.42
N VAL A 12 24.73 7.75 -10.94
CA VAL A 12 24.33 6.53 -10.16
C VAL A 12 25.48 5.97 -9.30
N GLY A 13 26.69 6.48 -9.46
CA GLY A 13 27.89 5.97 -8.77
C GLY A 13 28.27 6.68 -7.46
N GLN A 14 27.53 7.69 -6.99
CA GLN A 14 27.93 8.49 -5.81
C GLN A 14 26.81 8.75 -4.79
N ALA A 15 25.86 7.86 -4.64
CA ALA A 15 24.91 7.89 -3.53
C ALA A 15 25.39 6.94 -2.42
N GLY A 16 26.43 7.32 -1.73
CA GLY A 16 26.92 6.63 -0.56
C GLY A 16 27.73 7.56 0.30
N THR A 17 27.22 7.95 1.40
CA THR A 17 27.81 8.60 2.57
C THR A 17 27.24 9.99 2.84
N VAL A 18 26.15 10.04 3.57
CA VAL A 18 25.79 11.24 4.34
C VAL A 18 26.57 11.17 5.65
N LEU A 19 27.58 12.01 5.79
CA LEU A 19 28.30 12.24 7.04
C LEU A 19 27.36 12.94 8.03
N ALA A 20 27.07 12.28 9.15
CA ALA A 20 26.44 12.88 10.31
C ALA A 20 27.42 13.83 10.97
N VAL A 21 27.06 15.10 11.12
CA VAL A 21 27.75 16.07 11.96
C VAL A 21 27.21 15.94 13.40
N PRO A 22 28.03 15.69 14.43
CA PRO A 22 27.51 15.65 15.79
C PRO A 22 27.39 17.07 16.37
N MET A 23 26.20 17.46 16.76
CA MET A 23 25.99 18.56 17.71
C MET A 23 25.90 17.98 19.11
N ALA A 24 26.91 18.25 19.93
CA ALA A 24 26.91 17.96 21.35
C ALA A 24 26.16 19.08 22.11
N ALA A 25 25.17 18.71 22.91
CA ALA A 25 24.84 19.40 24.15
C ALA A 25 24.07 18.46 25.07
N SER A 26 24.68 18.15 26.18
CA SER A 26 24.26 17.34 27.30
C SER A 26 23.02 17.88 28.04
N LEU A 27 22.11 16.99 28.47
CA LEU A 27 21.51 16.89 29.81
C LEU A 27 20.66 15.60 29.95
N PRO A 28 20.59 14.97 31.13
CA PRO A 28 20.12 13.60 31.31
C PRO A 28 18.66 13.53 31.74
N PHE A 29 17.82 12.88 30.98
CA PHE A 29 16.60 12.26 31.48
C PHE A 29 16.33 10.98 30.71
N GLY A 30 15.90 9.93 31.42
CA GLY A 30 15.80 8.55 31.01
C GLY A 30 15.22 8.33 29.61
N GLY A 31 16.08 7.83 28.73
CA GLY A 31 15.74 7.66 27.32
C GLY A 31 15.02 6.34 27.06
N ALA A 32 13.80 6.43 26.61
CA ALA A 32 13.34 5.47 25.64
C ALA A 32 14.15 5.74 24.35
N GLN A 33 15.03 4.83 23.97
CA GLN A 33 15.71 4.90 22.68
C GLN A 33 14.64 4.87 21.58
N ALA A 34 14.44 6.02 20.93
CA ALA A 34 13.73 6.06 19.67
C ALA A 34 14.57 5.23 18.68
N GLN A 35 14.08 4.06 18.34
CA GLN A 35 14.65 3.26 17.26
C GLN A 35 14.44 4.10 15.99
N GLU A 36 15.52 4.56 15.37
CA GLU A 36 15.48 5.25 14.07
C GLU A 36 14.63 4.38 13.11
N ALA A 37 13.58 4.97 12.60
CA ALA A 37 12.77 4.32 11.57
C ALA A 37 13.65 4.16 10.34
N VAL A 38 14.04 2.93 10.04
CA VAL A 38 14.82 2.62 8.85
C VAL A 38 13.92 2.88 7.64
N THR A 39 14.21 3.96 6.94
CA THR A 39 13.55 4.26 5.67
C THR A 39 13.95 3.19 4.65
N VAL A 40 13.01 2.34 4.26
CA VAL A 40 13.23 1.33 3.23
C VAL A 40 13.17 2.03 1.87
N VAL A 41 14.32 2.36 1.32
CA VAL A 41 14.43 2.79 -0.07
C VAL A 41 14.55 1.54 -0.93
N VAL A 42 13.55 1.26 -1.76
CA VAL A 42 13.60 0.17 -2.73
C VAL A 42 13.94 0.77 -4.09
N ASP A 43 15.08 0.35 -4.64
CA ASP A 43 15.41 0.62 -6.03
C ASP A 43 14.45 -0.18 -6.93
N PRO A 44 13.61 0.49 -7.75
CA PRO A 44 12.64 -0.20 -8.62
C PRO A 44 13.28 -1.24 -9.54
N PHE A 45 14.50 -0.97 -10.01
CA PHE A 45 15.23 -1.90 -10.86
C PHE A 45 15.70 -3.14 -10.09
N ALA A 46 16.15 -2.96 -8.85
CA ALA A 46 16.51 -4.08 -7.99
C ALA A 46 15.28 -4.94 -7.66
N ALA A 47 14.16 -4.32 -7.30
CA ALA A 47 12.91 -5.02 -7.02
C ALA A 47 12.41 -5.82 -8.22
N TRP A 48 12.50 -5.24 -9.41
CA TRP A 48 12.10 -5.94 -10.64
C TRP A 48 13.01 -7.11 -10.98
N ARG A 49 14.33 -6.98 -10.80
CA ARG A 49 15.26 -8.09 -10.97
C ARG A 49 15.00 -9.22 -9.97
N GLU A 50 14.75 -8.87 -8.69
CA GLU A 50 14.41 -9.84 -7.66
C GLU A 50 13.12 -10.59 -8.02
N LEU A 51 12.07 -9.89 -8.48
CA LEU A 51 10.85 -10.51 -8.97
C LEU A 51 11.11 -11.47 -10.15
N GLY A 52 11.98 -11.08 -11.09
CA GLY A 52 12.39 -11.91 -12.21
C GLY A 52 13.08 -13.22 -11.76
N HIS A 53 13.98 -13.13 -10.78
CA HIS A 53 14.64 -14.31 -10.20
C HIS A 53 13.66 -15.22 -9.47
N LEU A 54 12.73 -14.66 -8.69
CA LEU A 54 11.70 -15.46 -8.00
C LEU A 54 10.77 -16.15 -9.01
N THR A 55 10.39 -15.46 -10.08
CA THR A 55 9.58 -16.02 -11.17
C THR A 55 10.30 -17.15 -11.89
N ALA A 56 11.59 -16.97 -12.21
CA ALA A 56 12.40 -18.01 -12.85
C ALA A 56 12.49 -19.28 -11.96
N ARG A 57 12.75 -19.12 -10.66
CA ARG A 57 12.76 -20.23 -9.71
C ARG A 57 11.40 -20.94 -9.64
N ALA A 58 10.28 -20.20 -9.68
CA ALA A 58 8.95 -20.81 -9.72
C ALA A 58 8.75 -21.67 -10.99
N VAL A 59 9.20 -21.17 -12.14
CA VAL A 59 9.15 -21.93 -13.42
C VAL A 59 10.03 -23.17 -13.36
N ASP A 60 11.24 -23.08 -12.79
CA ASP A 60 12.14 -24.22 -12.61
C ASP A 60 11.54 -25.34 -11.72
N LEU A 61 10.67 -24.92 -10.77
CA LEU A 61 9.88 -25.85 -9.95
C LEU A 61 8.62 -26.38 -10.66
N GLY A 62 8.41 -26.04 -11.93
CA GLY A 62 7.24 -26.45 -12.72
C GLY A 62 5.95 -25.70 -12.40
N ILE A 63 6.05 -24.57 -11.70
CA ILE A 63 4.90 -23.74 -11.34
C ILE A 63 4.54 -22.85 -12.54
N SER A 64 3.27 -22.90 -12.95
CA SER A 64 2.74 -21.99 -13.97
C SER A 64 2.59 -20.57 -13.39
N VAL A 65 3.36 -19.64 -13.89
CA VAL A 65 3.29 -18.24 -13.50
C VAL A 65 2.88 -17.37 -14.68
N PRO A 66 2.20 -16.22 -14.44
CA PRO A 66 1.90 -15.27 -15.50
C PRO A 66 3.17 -14.81 -16.20
N ARG A 67 3.11 -14.62 -17.52
CA ARG A 67 4.24 -14.08 -18.28
C ARG A 67 4.49 -12.63 -17.86
N MET A 68 5.66 -12.39 -17.27
CA MET A 68 6.13 -11.02 -17.04
C MET A 68 6.59 -10.40 -18.36
N SER A 69 6.36 -9.13 -18.56
CA SER A 69 6.88 -8.40 -19.71
C SER A 69 8.41 -8.49 -19.74
N ALA A 70 8.97 -8.98 -20.84
CA ALA A 70 10.41 -9.14 -20.98
C ALA A 70 11.18 -7.82 -21.11
N GLN A 71 10.47 -6.73 -21.40
CA GLN A 71 11.06 -5.39 -21.56
C GLN A 71 10.35 -4.40 -20.66
N ILE A 72 11.03 -3.96 -19.61
CA ILE A 72 10.53 -2.97 -18.69
C ILE A 72 11.36 -1.71 -18.81
N ASN A 73 10.67 -0.63 -19.12
CA ASN A 73 11.22 0.70 -19.03
C ASN A 73 10.92 1.29 -17.66
N ILE A 74 11.86 1.18 -16.74
CA ILE A 74 11.72 1.65 -15.35
C ILE A 74 11.49 3.15 -15.26
N ASP A 75 11.86 3.89 -16.30
CA ASP A 75 11.56 5.33 -16.42
C ASP A 75 10.10 5.59 -16.80
N ASP A 76 9.35 4.55 -17.26
CA ASP A 76 7.92 4.66 -17.53
C ASP A 76 7.11 4.34 -16.26
N ASP A 77 6.28 5.28 -15.85
CA ASP A 77 5.38 5.14 -14.69
C ASP A 77 4.47 3.91 -14.79
N ARG A 78 4.10 3.48 -16.00
CA ARG A 78 3.26 2.29 -16.22
C ARG A 78 4.01 1.02 -15.86
N ASP A 79 5.26 0.91 -16.31
CA ASP A 79 6.07 -0.29 -16.07
C ASP A 79 6.42 -0.44 -14.59
N TYR A 80 6.76 0.65 -13.92
CA TYR A 80 6.97 0.64 -12.48
C TYR A 80 5.70 0.19 -11.73
N ALA A 81 4.52 0.67 -12.14
CA ALA A 81 3.24 0.32 -11.54
C ALA A 81 2.85 -1.16 -11.74
N GLN A 82 3.54 -1.92 -12.59
CA GLN A 82 3.33 -3.36 -12.76
C GLN A 82 4.08 -4.24 -11.75
N ILE A 83 5.08 -3.71 -11.05
CA ILE A 83 5.89 -4.52 -10.10
C ILE A 83 5.00 -5.14 -9.02
N MET A 84 4.15 -4.35 -8.39
CA MET A 84 3.27 -4.82 -7.33
C MET A 84 2.22 -5.83 -7.84
N PRO A 85 1.49 -5.57 -8.95
CA PRO A 85 0.63 -6.57 -9.57
C PRO A 85 1.33 -7.89 -9.89
N ALA A 86 2.50 -7.83 -10.50
CA ALA A 86 3.24 -9.03 -10.87
C ALA A 86 3.73 -9.84 -9.66
N ALA A 87 4.14 -9.17 -8.58
CA ALA A 87 4.49 -9.84 -7.33
C ALA A 87 3.27 -10.53 -6.68
N VAL A 88 2.10 -9.90 -6.70
CA VAL A 88 0.85 -10.51 -6.21
C VAL A 88 0.48 -11.74 -7.02
N GLU A 89 0.56 -11.66 -8.36
CA GLU A 89 0.25 -12.80 -9.24
C GLU A 89 1.22 -13.96 -9.04
N LEU A 90 2.51 -13.68 -8.80
CA LEU A 90 3.48 -14.70 -8.44
C LEU A 90 3.10 -15.39 -7.12
N ILE A 91 2.77 -14.63 -6.08
CA ILE A 91 2.35 -15.16 -4.78
C ILE A 91 1.10 -16.02 -4.92
N GLU A 92 0.10 -15.59 -5.70
CA GLU A 92 -1.11 -16.38 -5.96
C GLU A 92 -0.79 -17.69 -6.66
N SER A 93 0.09 -17.67 -7.65
CA SER A 93 0.52 -18.87 -8.39
C SER A 93 1.27 -19.86 -7.48
N LEU A 94 2.17 -19.35 -6.63
CA LEU A 94 2.89 -20.16 -5.65
C LEU A 94 1.95 -20.77 -4.60
N ALA A 95 1.01 -19.98 -4.07
CA ALA A 95 0.05 -20.46 -3.09
C ALA A 95 -0.93 -21.51 -3.64
N ALA A 96 -1.28 -21.42 -4.93
CA ALA A 96 -2.10 -22.42 -5.61
C ALA A 96 -1.33 -23.73 -5.89
N ALA A 97 -0.02 -23.65 -6.11
CA ALA A 97 0.82 -24.79 -6.44
C ALA A 97 1.18 -25.67 -5.23
N ASP A 98 1.13 -25.12 -4.01
CA ASP A 98 1.52 -25.83 -2.77
C ASP A 98 0.70 -27.11 -2.49
N SER A 99 -0.41 -27.32 -3.19
CA SER A 99 -1.32 -28.46 -2.97
C SER A 99 -1.11 -29.66 -3.91
N GLY A 100 -0.17 -29.63 -4.85
CA GLY A 100 -0.13 -30.66 -5.91
C GLY A 100 1.20 -31.03 -6.57
N LEU A 101 2.32 -30.40 -6.18
CA LEU A 101 3.60 -30.65 -6.86
C LEU A 101 4.49 -31.64 -6.13
N THR A 102 5.22 -32.47 -6.92
CA THR A 102 6.33 -33.33 -6.46
C THR A 102 7.63 -32.52 -6.28
N VAL A 103 7.56 -31.42 -5.52
CA VAL A 103 8.69 -30.53 -5.24
C VAL A 103 9.26 -30.89 -3.86
N PRO A 104 10.57 -30.67 -3.61
CA PRO A 104 11.13 -30.87 -2.28
C PRO A 104 10.34 -30.08 -1.21
N PRO A 105 10.00 -30.68 -0.07
CA PRO A 105 9.28 -30.01 0.99
C PRO A 105 10.00 -28.71 1.41
N GLY A 106 9.27 -27.60 1.46
CA GLY A 106 9.78 -26.30 1.88
C GLY A 106 10.34 -25.40 0.77
N GLU A 107 10.60 -25.88 -0.43
CA GLU A 107 11.10 -25.05 -1.55
C GLU A 107 10.06 -24.03 -2.00
N VAL A 108 8.83 -24.47 -2.23
CA VAL A 108 7.70 -23.59 -2.59
C VAL A 108 7.42 -22.60 -1.47
N GLU A 109 7.42 -23.07 -0.22
CA GLU A 109 7.17 -22.24 0.94
C GLU A 109 8.22 -21.15 1.10
N LYS A 110 9.50 -21.47 0.91
CA LYS A 110 10.58 -20.48 0.93
C LYS A 110 10.43 -19.46 -0.19
N LEU A 111 10.10 -19.90 -1.40
CA LEU A 111 9.90 -19.01 -2.53
C LEU A 111 8.70 -18.08 -2.30
N LEU A 112 7.66 -18.59 -1.65
CA LEU A 112 6.49 -17.82 -1.25
C LEU A 112 6.84 -16.77 -0.18
N GLU A 113 7.71 -17.10 0.78
CA GLU A 113 8.23 -16.13 1.76
C GLU A 113 9.03 -15.01 1.11
N ASP A 114 9.92 -15.35 0.19
CA ASP A 114 10.75 -14.40 -0.53
C ASP A 114 9.86 -13.45 -1.38
N ALA A 115 8.82 -13.98 -2.03
CA ALA A 115 7.86 -13.18 -2.81
C ALA A 115 6.99 -12.27 -1.93
N ASP A 116 6.51 -12.77 -0.77
CA ASP A 116 5.78 -11.97 0.22
C ASP A 116 6.66 -10.81 0.75
N GLU A 117 7.93 -11.06 1.01
CA GLU A 117 8.87 -10.05 1.50
C GLU A 117 9.18 -9.00 0.42
N LEU A 118 9.35 -9.41 -0.85
CA LEU A 118 9.51 -8.48 -1.96
C LEU A 118 8.29 -7.57 -2.11
N LEU A 119 7.08 -8.16 -2.15
CA LEU A 119 5.84 -7.39 -2.23
C LEU A 119 5.73 -6.39 -1.08
N ARG A 120 6.06 -6.83 0.14
CA ARG A 120 6.05 -5.97 1.33
C ARG A 120 7.01 -4.79 1.18
N LYS A 121 8.24 -5.01 0.71
CA LYS A 121 9.24 -3.94 0.50
C LYS A 121 8.76 -2.94 -0.54
N VAL A 122 8.28 -3.41 -1.70
CA VAL A 122 7.79 -2.55 -2.77
C VAL A 122 6.60 -1.73 -2.29
N HIS A 123 5.65 -2.37 -1.62
CA HIS A 123 4.46 -1.71 -1.10
C HIS A 123 4.81 -0.67 -0.02
N GLN A 124 5.72 -0.99 0.90
CA GLN A 124 6.17 -0.06 1.94
C GLN A 124 6.92 1.14 1.35
N ALA A 125 7.75 0.94 0.31
CA ALA A 125 8.44 2.03 -0.37
C ALA A 125 7.45 3.02 -1.03
N GLU A 126 6.32 2.54 -1.55
CA GLU A 126 5.27 3.42 -2.07
C GLU A 126 4.53 4.18 -0.96
N ARG A 127 4.44 3.58 0.21
CA ARG A 127 3.72 4.17 1.34
C ARG A 127 4.56 5.13 2.16
N ASN A 128 5.86 5.16 2.11
CA ASN A 128 6.83 5.87 2.97
C ASN A 128 6.30 7.17 3.63
N LEU A 129 5.14 7.03 4.24
CA LEU A 129 4.48 8.04 5.04
C LEU A 129 4.75 7.70 6.50
N PRO A 130 5.14 8.67 7.32
CA PRO A 130 5.18 8.46 8.76
C PRO A 130 3.78 8.04 9.18
N ASP A 131 3.68 6.87 9.78
CA ASP A 131 2.42 6.42 10.34
C ASP A 131 2.09 7.33 11.54
N GLU A 132 1.15 8.28 11.35
CA GLU A 132 0.66 9.10 12.47
C GLU A 132 0.11 8.22 13.61
N ARG A 133 -0.14 6.93 13.33
CA ARG A 133 -0.50 5.91 14.32
C ARG A 133 0.67 5.51 15.24
N GLU A 134 1.93 5.74 14.84
CA GLU A 134 3.09 5.47 15.70
C GLU A 134 3.12 6.34 16.96
N THR A 135 2.48 7.48 16.93
CA THR A 135 2.46 8.40 18.08
C THR A 135 1.43 8.07 19.15
N GLY A 136 0.62 7.00 18.97
CA GLY A 136 -0.43 6.63 19.94
C GLY A 136 -1.53 7.69 20.09
N MET A 137 -1.56 8.70 19.23
CA MET A 137 -2.56 9.76 19.27
C MET A 137 -3.86 9.25 18.67
N SER A 138 -4.91 9.27 19.47
CA SER A 138 -6.28 9.04 19.04
C SER A 138 -6.58 9.87 17.80
N ILE A 139 -7.25 9.24 16.80
CA ILE A 139 -7.72 9.87 15.55
C ILE A 139 -8.46 11.21 15.80
N ALA A 140 -8.96 11.46 17.02
CA ALA A 140 -9.75 12.61 17.40
C ALA A 140 -8.96 13.89 17.70
N ALA A 141 -7.63 13.87 17.92
CA ALA A 141 -6.91 14.98 18.56
C ALA A 141 -5.65 15.49 17.84
N THR A 142 -5.42 15.16 16.56
CA THR A 142 -4.22 15.62 15.86
C THR A 142 -4.31 17.11 15.50
N PRO A 143 -3.40 17.98 15.98
CA PRO A 143 -3.41 19.40 15.62
C PRO A 143 -3.26 19.59 14.09
N GLY A 144 -4.16 20.39 13.51
CA GLY A 144 -4.16 20.67 12.06
C GLY A 144 -4.91 19.65 11.21
N ARG A 145 -5.67 18.72 11.81
CA ARG A 145 -6.63 17.89 11.10
C ARG A 145 -7.82 18.74 10.68
N PRO A 146 -8.18 18.83 9.38
CA PRO A 146 -9.37 19.56 8.96
C PRO A 146 -10.63 18.85 9.48
N SER A 147 -11.66 19.61 9.87
CA SER A 147 -12.93 19.00 10.21
C SER A 147 -13.58 18.40 8.99
N PHE A 148 -14.38 17.36 9.18
CA PHE A 148 -15.13 16.75 8.08
C PHE A 148 -16.03 17.77 7.37
N THR A 149 -16.67 18.63 8.14
CA THR A 149 -17.60 19.65 7.64
C THR A 149 -16.90 20.63 6.69
N ASP A 150 -15.62 20.95 6.95
CA ASP A 150 -14.88 21.92 6.15
C ASP A 150 -14.48 21.40 4.78
N ILE A 151 -14.35 20.06 4.64
CA ILE A 151 -13.77 19.45 3.42
C ILE A 151 -14.70 18.44 2.73
N LYS A 152 -15.90 18.18 3.26
CA LYS A 152 -16.84 17.20 2.67
C LYS A 152 -17.23 17.54 1.23
N ASP A 153 -17.47 18.83 0.94
CA ASP A 153 -17.90 19.27 -0.39
C ASP A 153 -16.77 19.16 -1.42
N ASP A 154 -15.50 19.29 -0.98
CA ASP A 154 -14.34 19.02 -1.81
C ASP A 154 -14.29 17.56 -2.24
N TYR A 155 -14.57 16.61 -1.33
CA TYR A 155 -14.61 15.20 -1.69
C TYR A 155 -15.67 14.90 -2.74
N ARG A 156 -16.87 15.42 -2.59
CA ARG A 156 -17.96 15.25 -3.57
C ARG A 156 -17.52 15.77 -4.93
N ARG A 157 -17.07 17.03 -4.99
CA ARG A 157 -16.64 17.69 -6.22
C ARG A 157 -15.50 16.93 -6.90
N LEU A 158 -14.47 16.49 -6.15
CA LEU A 158 -13.35 15.74 -6.68
C LEU A 158 -13.76 14.36 -7.17
N PHE A 159 -14.67 13.69 -6.46
CA PHE A 159 -15.14 12.36 -6.83
C PHE A 159 -16.00 12.39 -8.08
N ASP A 160 -16.91 13.34 -8.19
CA ASP A 160 -17.81 13.47 -9.36
C ASP A 160 -17.02 13.77 -10.64
N GLY A 161 -15.97 14.59 -10.53
CA GLY A 161 -15.06 14.90 -11.66
C GLY A 161 -13.91 13.92 -11.84
N CYS A 162 -13.85 12.82 -11.08
CA CYS A 162 -12.71 11.89 -11.12
C CYS A 162 -12.70 11.05 -12.39
N THR A 163 -11.59 11.08 -13.13
CA THR A 163 -11.35 10.25 -14.30
C THR A 163 -9.98 9.58 -14.24
N VAL A 164 -9.91 8.31 -14.62
CA VAL A 164 -8.67 7.55 -14.69
C VAL A 164 -7.82 8.05 -15.87
N ARG A 165 -6.55 8.34 -15.61
CA ARG A 165 -5.60 8.70 -16.69
C ARG A 165 -5.31 7.48 -17.55
N GLU A 166 -5.29 7.67 -18.87
CA GLU A 166 -5.13 6.58 -19.85
C GLU A 166 -3.92 5.69 -19.57
N LYS A 167 -2.77 6.29 -19.24
CA LYS A 167 -1.54 5.57 -18.95
C LYS A 167 -1.64 4.58 -17.77
N HIS A 168 -2.63 4.72 -16.91
CA HIS A 168 -2.86 3.85 -15.74
C HIS A 168 -4.02 2.87 -15.92
N ARG A 169 -4.70 2.88 -17.08
CA ARG A 169 -5.90 2.08 -17.32
C ARG A 169 -5.66 0.57 -17.13
N SER A 170 -4.54 0.05 -17.60
CA SER A 170 -4.22 -1.38 -17.47
C SER A 170 -4.04 -1.78 -16.01
N THR A 171 -3.31 -0.98 -15.23
CA THR A 171 -3.12 -1.22 -13.79
C THR A 171 -4.44 -1.13 -13.03
N VAL A 172 -5.30 -0.13 -13.34
CA VAL A 172 -6.64 -0.03 -12.73
C VAL A 172 -7.49 -1.25 -13.07
N ASN A 173 -7.40 -1.77 -14.31
CA ASN A 173 -8.11 -3.00 -14.69
C ASN A 173 -7.66 -4.20 -13.87
N TRP A 174 -6.36 -4.31 -13.57
CA TRP A 174 -5.86 -5.34 -12.67
C TRP A 174 -6.47 -5.21 -11.25
N TYR A 175 -6.50 -4.00 -10.66
CA TYR A 175 -7.20 -3.80 -9.38
C TYR A 175 -8.66 -4.24 -9.46
N MET A 176 -9.35 -3.92 -10.56
CA MET A 176 -10.75 -4.30 -10.74
C MET A 176 -10.93 -5.81 -10.86
N SER A 177 -10.00 -6.54 -11.50
CA SER A 177 -10.07 -8.00 -11.56
C SER A 177 -10.00 -8.64 -10.17
N LYS A 178 -9.17 -8.09 -9.28
CA LYS A 178 -9.10 -8.55 -7.88
C LYS A 178 -10.37 -8.17 -7.10
N LEU A 179 -10.85 -6.93 -7.24
CA LEU A 179 -12.06 -6.45 -6.58
C LEU A 179 -13.34 -7.17 -7.04
N SER A 180 -13.35 -7.72 -8.26
CA SER A 180 -14.45 -8.52 -8.81
C SER A 180 -14.32 -10.02 -8.55
N ASN A 181 -13.23 -10.48 -7.92
CA ASN A 181 -13.03 -11.89 -7.61
C ASN A 181 -13.95 -12.34 -6.47
N GLU A 182 -14.82 -13.30 -6.73
CA GLU A 182 -15.84 -13.78 -5.78
C GLU A 182 -15.21 -14.36 -4.50
N GLY A 183 -14.10 -15.11 -4.62
CA GLY A 183 -13.39 -15.67 -3.47
C GLY A 183 -12.81 -14.59 -2.56
N TYR A 184 -12.33 -13.49 -3.16
CA TYR A 184 -11.85 -12.32 -2.43
C TYR A 184 -13.01 -11.58 -1.76
N GLN A 185 -14.08 -11.33 -2.51
CA GLN A 185 -15.27 -10.66 -1.98
C GLN A 185 -15.87 -11.41 -0.79
N ALA A 186 -15.96 -12.74 -0.84
CA ALA A 186 -16.45 -13.55 0.27
C ALA A 186 -15.66 -13.32 1.57
N ARG A 187 -14.34 -13.11 1.48
CA ARG A 187 -13.48 -12.82 2.64
C ARG A 187 -13.73 -11.40 3.17
N TRP A 188 -13.84 -10.40 2.28
CA TRP A 188 -14.12 -9.03 2.68
C TRP A 188 -15.53 -8.88 3.27
N TYR A 189 -16.53 -9.57 2.72
CA TYR A 189 -17.90 -9.58 3.29
C TYR A 189 -17.93 -10.06 4.74
N LYS A 190 -17.18 -11.12 5.07
CA LYS A 190 -17.10 -11.63 6.45
C LYS A 190 -16.56 -10.56 7.41
N VAL A 191 -15.47 -9.90 7.04
CA VAL A 191 -14.91 -8.80 7.84
C VAL A 191 -15.88 -7.63 7.93
N ALA A 192 -16.48 -7.24 6.81
CA ALA A 192 -17.43 -6.14 6.73
C ALA A 192 -18.66 -6.33 7.62
N GLN A 193 -19.17 -7.57 7.71
CA GLN A 193 -20.29 -7.93 8.62
C GLN A 193 -19.89 -7.72 10.09
N GLU A 194 -18.68 -8.12 10.49
CA GLU A 194 -18.21 -7.97 11.89
C GLU A 194 -17.93 -6.51 12.28
N ILE A 195 -17.56 -5.67 11.29
CA ILE A 195 -17.26 -4.24 11.50
C ILE A 195 -18.50 -3.36 11.32
N CYS A 196 -19.56 -3.88 10.70
CA CYS A 196 -20.74 -3.12 10.27
C CYS A 196 -20.39 -2.04 9.24
N CYS A 197 -19.66 -2.39 8.19
CA CYS A 197 -19.25 -1.47 7.12
C CYS A 197 -19.49 -2.05 5.73
N PRO A 198 -19.44 -1.25 4.66
CA PRO A 198 -19.50 -1.76 3.29
C PRO A 198 -18.29 -2.67 2.98
N TRP A 199 -18.51 -3.80 2.29
CA TRP A 199 -17.44 -4.73 1.93
C TRP A 199 -16.33 -4.07 1.10
N TYR A 200 -16.68 -3.15 0.21
CA TYR A 200 -15.73 -2.45 -0.64
C TYR A 200 -14.86 -1.45 0.15
N PHE A 201 -15.31 -1.01 1.33
CA PHE A 201 -14.45 -0.23 2.23
C PHE A 201 -13.29 -1.10 2.75
N VAL A 202 -13.57 -2.32 3.16
CA VAL A 202 -12.55 -3.31 3.58
C VAL A 202 -11.63 -3.67 2.42
N ALA A 203 -12.22 -3.94 1.24
CA ALA A 203 -11.47 -4.34 0.05
C ALA A 203 -10.48 -3.27 -0.41
N ILE A 204 -10.90 -2.00 -0.41
CA ILE A 204 -10.04 -0.88 -0.79
C ILE A 204 -8.92 -0.66 0.24
N ILE A 205 -9.20 -0.75 1.55
CA ILE A 205 -8.13 -0.72 2.57
C ILE A 205 -7.15 -1.87 2.32
N HIS A 206 -7.65 -3.08 2.05
CA HIS A 206 -6.77 -4.22 1.78
C HIS A 206 -5.90 -4.01 0.53
N ALA A 207 -6.45 -3.40 -0.52
CA ALA A 207 -5.67 -2.99 -1.70
C ALA A 207 -4.58 -1.99 -1.33
N MET A 208 -4.93 -0.97 -0.53
CA MET A 208 -4.04 0.13 -0.15
C MET A 208 -2.97 -0.29 0.86
N GLU A 209 -3.28 -1.19 1.80
CA GLU A 209 -2.42 -1.52 2.92
C GLU A 209 -1.57 -2.78 2.70
N ALA A 210 -2.06 -3.72 1.91
CA ALA A 210 -1.43 -5.03 1.73
C ALA A 210 -1.45 -5.54 0.28
N ALA A 211 -1.77 -4.71 -0.72
CA ALA A 211 -1.82 -5.08 -2.14
C ALA A 211 -2.62 -6.38 -2.39
N PHE A 212 -3.74 -6.55 -1.71
CA PHE A 212 -4.58 -7.75 -1.72
C PHE A 212 -3.93 -9.03 -1.18
N ASN A 213 -2.77 -8.94 -0.52
CA ASN A 213 -2.09 -10.10 0.03
C ASN A 213 -2.77 -10.61 1.30
N PHE A 214 -3.53 -11.69 1.20
CA PHE A 214 -4.20 -12.35 2.32
C PHE A 214 -3.26 -13.09 3.27
N ARG A 215 -1.96 -13.08 3.02
CA ARG A 215 -0.91 -13.64 3.90
C ARG A 215 -0.27 -12.56 4.79
N SER A 216 -0.76 -11.32 4.70
CA SER A 216 -0.24 -10.17 5.44
C SER A 216 -1.28 -9.57 6.38
N HIS A 217 -0.82 -9.06 7.52
CA HIS A 217 -1.65 -8.30 8.44
C HIS A 217 -2.11 -6.98 7.82
N LEU A 218 -3.38 -6.65 7.98
CA LEU A 218 -3.94 -5.37 7.54
C LEU A 218 -3.44 -4.18 8.36
N HIS A 219 -2.90 -4.42 9.55
CA HIS A 219 -2.33 -3.39 10.40
C HIS A 219 -1.11 -2.69 9.77
N ASN A 220 -0.21 -3.45 9.13
CA ASN A 220 1.11 -2.95 8.73
C ASN A 220 1.82 -3.80 7.66
N GLY A 221 1.13 -4.78 7.06
CA GLY A 221 1.69 -5.67 6.06
C GLY A 221 2.69 -6.73 6.58
N ASP A 222 2.80 -6.93 7.90
CA ASP A 222 3.61 -8.03 8.44
C ASP A 222 3.01 -9.39 8.08
N SER A 223 3.85 -10.44 8.02
CA SER A 223 3.42 -11.80 7.72
C SER A 223 2.43 -12.33 8.76
N LEU A 224 1.34 -12.94 8.30
CA LEU A 224 0.32 -13.59 9.14
C LEU A 224 0.80 -14.88 9.85
N ARG A 225 2.05 -15.30 9.68
CA ARG A 225 2.62 -16.45 10.40
C ARG A 225 2.78 -16.19 11.90
N GLN A 226 2.83 -14.93 12.32
CA GLN A 226 3.02 -14.49 13.68
C GLN A 226 2.31 -13.15 13.88
N ARG A 227 2.16 -12.74 15.12
CA ARG A 227 1.65 -11.40 15.44
C ARG A 227 2.55 -10.32 14.87
N THR A 228 1.97 -9.13 14.65
CA THR A 228 2.73 -7.99 14.12
C THR A 228 3.99 -7.71 14.94
N ARG A 229 5.10 -7.50 14.27
CA ARG A 229 6.40 -7.13 14.86
C ARG A 229 6.63 -5.63 14.82
N ARG A 230 6.16 -4.97 13.76
CA ARG A 230 6.17 -3.52 13.61
C ARG A 230 4.95 -2.91 14.26
N ILE A 231 4.90 -1.60 14.36
CA ILE A 231 3.78 -0.88 14.96
C ILE A 231 2.53 -1.02 14.08
N PRO A 232 1.36 -1.30 14.68
CA PRO A 232 1.14 -1.67 16.09
C PRO A 232 1.66 -3.08 16.39
N ARG A 233 2.52 -3.22 17.42
CA ARG A 233 3.15 -4.52 17.76
C ARG A 233 2.20 -5.46 18.50
N ASN A 234 2.46 -6.76 18.37
CA ASN A 234 1.75 -7.84 19.08
C ASN A 234 0.23 -7.85 18.80
N ARG A 235 -0.14 -7.60 17.54
CA ARG A 235 -1.53 -7.66 17.07
C ARG A 235 -1.74 -8.86 16.13
N PRO A 236 -2.97 -9.44 16.09
CA PRO A 236 -4.07 -9.31 17.06
C PRO A 236 -3.68 -9.81 18.46
N LYS A 237 -4.32 -9.29 19.51
CA LYS A 237 -4.05 -9.74 20.89
C LYS A 237 -4.57 -11.15 21.14
N VAL A 238 -5.74 -11.47 20.61
CA VAL A 238 -6.33 -12.81 20.64
C VAL A 238 -6.31 -13.34 19.21
N TRP A 239 -5.43 -14.28 18.93
CA TRP A 239 -5.24 -14.83 17.61
C TRP A 239 -4.53 -16.18 17.67
N SER A 240 -5.08 -17.16 16.96
CA SER A 240 -4.48 -18.48 16.83
C SER A 240 -3.81 -18.60 15.46
N PRO A 241 -2.48 -18.66 15.40
CA PRO A 241 -1.79 -18.92 14.11
C PRO A 241 -2.09 -20.36 13.65
N PRO A 242 -1.97 -20.65 12.34
CA PRO A 242 -1.50 -19.77 11.29
C PRO A 242 -2.64 -19.17 10.44
N ASN A 243 -2.40 -17.94 9.95
CA ASN A 243 -3.04 -17.42 8.74
C ASN A 243 -4.54 -17.13 8.77
N ASP A 244 -5.10 -16.79 9.91
CA ASP A 244 -6.46 -16.24 9.96
C ASP A 244 -6.47 -14.75 9.61
N TRP A 245 -6.54 -14.47 8.30
CA TRP A 245 -6.60 -13.10 7.80
C TRP A 245 -7.86 -12.36 8.30
N GLN A 246 -9.00 -13.04 8.40
CA GLN A 246 -10.26 -12.43 8.83
C GLN A 246 -10.15 -11.86 10.23
N THR A 247 -9.71 -12.67 11.21
CA THR A 247 -9.52 -12.20 12.59
C THR A 247 -8.52 -11.04 12.66
N SER A 248 -7.43 -11.12 11.89
CA SER A 248 -6.45 -10.04 11.82
C SER A 248 -7.02 -8.76 11.22
N ALA A 249 -7.79 -8.85 10.15
CA ALA A 249 -8.38 -7.67 9.49
C ALA A 249 -9.45 -7.00 10.38
N VAL A 250 -10.27 -7.80 11.07
CA VAL A 250 -11.25 -7.30 12.04
C VAL A 250 -10.54 -6.58 13.19
N ASP A 251 -9.46 -7.15 13.73
CA ASP A 251 -8.68 -6.51 14.78
C ASP A 251 -8.05 -5.19 14.31
N ALA A 252 -7.54 -5.14 13.08
CA ALA A 252 -6.97 -3.91 12.50
C ALA A 252 -8.02 -2.81 12.38
N LEU A 253 -9.18 -3.11 11.81
CA LEU A 253 -10.24 -2.12 11.63
C LEU A 253 -10.86 -1.65 12.95
N ARG A 254 -10.95 -2.54 13.96
CA ARG A 254 -11.33 -2.18 15.34
C ARG A 254 -10.30 -1.26 15.98
N PHE A 255 -9.03 -1.58 15.81
CA PHE A 255 -7.93 -0.78 16.34
C PHE A 255 -7.94 0.65 15.74
N ASP A 256 -8.29 0.78 14.47
CA ASP A 256 -8.43 2.06 13.78
C ASP A 256 -9.76 2.78 14.04
N GLY A 257 -10.63 2.21 14.88
CA GLY A 257 -11.89 2.82 15.32
C GLY A 257 -13.02 2.80 14.29
N PHE A 258 -12.99 1.84 13.36
CA PHE A 258 -14.01 1.73 12.32
C PHE A 258 -15.22 0.84 12.69
N GLN A 259 -15.21 0.23 13.87
CA GLN A 259 -16.31 -0.62 14.30
C GLN A 259 -17.57 0.21 14.64
N ASP A 260 -18.73 -0.33 14.27
CA ASP A 260 -20.08 0.17 14.61
C ASP A 260 -20.38 1.63 14.17
N LEU A 261 -19.64 2.12 13.20
CA LEU A 261 -19.92 3.42 12.61
C LEU A 261 -21.19 3.36 11.75
N LYS A 262 -22.02 4.42 11.79
CA LYS A 262 -23.32 4.47 11.10
C LYS A 262 -23.27 5.17 9.75
N ASP A 263 -22.45 6.21 9.64
CA ASP A 263 -22.38 7.03 8.43
C ASP A 263 -21.30 6.49 7.49
N TRP A 264 -21.74 5.85 6.39
CA TRP A 264 -20.91 5.33 5.30
C TRP A 264 -21.14 6.07 3.99
N SER A 265 -21.61 7.32 4.05
CA SER A 265 -21.72 8.21 2.89
C SER A 265 -20.37 8.32 2.16
N LEU A 266 -20.42 8.66 0.87
CA LEU A 266 -19.23 8.81 0.02
C LEU A 266 -18.17 9.70 0.71
N GLU A 267 -18.57 10.89 1.11
CA GLU A 267 -17.66 11.88 1.68
C GLU A 267 -17.06 11.40 2.99
N ARG A 268 -17.86 10.68 3.78
CA ARG A 268 -17.40 10.11 5.05
C ARG A 268 -16.38 8.99 4.84
N MET A 269 -16.59 8.14 3.85
CA MET A 269 -15.60 7.10 3.48
C MET A 269 -14.29 7.73 3.00
N LEU A 270 -14.35 8.73 2.11
CA LEU A 270 -13.16 9.42 1.62
C LEU A 270 -12.40 10.12 2.74
N TYR A 271 -13.12 10.76 3.68
CA TYR A 271 -12.52 11.37 4.86
C TYR A 271 -11.83 10.32 5.76
N ARG A 272 -12.44 9.15 5.97
CA ARG A 272 -11.87 8.05 6.75
C ARG A 272 -10.59 7.52 6.10
N TRP A 273 -10.60 7.29 4.81
CA TRP A 273 -9.40 6.85 4.08
C TRP A 273 -8.30 7.91 4.10
N GLU A 274 -8.62 9.18 3.91
CA GLU A 274 -7.61 10.22 4.03
C GLU A 274 -7.07 10.34 5.47
N SER A 275 -7.94 10.22 6.48
CA SER A 275 -7.50 10.23 7.88
C SER A 275 -6.66 9.01 8.26
N TYR A 276 -6.91 7.87 7.63
CA TYR A 276 -6.10 6.66 7.78
C TYR A 276 -4.65 6.88 7.33
N ASN A 277 -4.46 7.65 6.27
CA ASN A 277 -3.15 8.00 5.72
C ASN A 277 -2.59 9.33 6.25
N GLY A 278 -3.41 10.13 6.95
CA GLY A 278 -3.06 11.48 7.41
C GLY A 278 -3.35 12.59 6.39
N PHE A 279 -3.52 13.83 6.90
CA PHE A 279 -3.91 14.99 6.09
C PHE A 279 -2.72 15.85 5.61
N ARG A 280 -1.51 15.33 5.67
CA ARG A 280 -0.28 16.10 5.37
C ARG A 280 -0.23 16.63 3.94
N SER A 281 -0.74 15.88 2.96
CA SER A 281 -0.78 16.31 1.57
C SER A 281 -1.56 17.60 1.38
N ARG A 282 -2.67 17.78 2.11
CA ARG A 282 -3.47 19.02 2.09
C ARG A 282 -2.68 20.23 2.57
N ARG A 283 -1.77 20.05 3.55
CA ARG A 283 -0.90 21.15 4.03
C ARG A 283 0.07 21.63 2.93
N ASN A 284 0.40 20.77 1.97
CA ASN A 284 1.22 21.10 0.80
C ASN A 284 0.36 21.56 -0.40
N GLY A 285 -0.94 21.82 -0.20
CA GLY A 285 -1.84 22.31 -1.24
C GLY A 285 -2.17 21.30 -2.32
N ILE A 286 -1.99 20.01 -2.08
CA ILE A 286 -2.29 18.95 -3.05
C ILE A 286 -3.34 17.96 -2.54
N ASN A 287 -4.07 17.40 -3.48
CA ASN A 287 -4.92 16.25 -3.22
C ASN A 287 -4.04 15.02 -2.91
N THR A 288 -4.36 14.33 -1.80
CA THR A 288 -3.54 13.20 -1.37
C THR A 288 -3.44 12.10 -2.43
N PRO A 289 -2.24 11.60 -2.75
CA PRO A 289 -2.08 10.46 -3.65
C PRO A 289 -2.79 9.20 -3.13
N TYR A 290 -2.94 9.05 -1.82
CA TYR A 290 -3.68 7.94 -1.21
C TYR A 290 -5.12 7.83 -1.72
N LEU A 291 -5.78 8.96 -2.01
CA LEU A 291 -7.13 8.98 -2.60
C LEU A 291 -7.11 9.10 -4.12
N TRP A 292 -6.23 9.92 -4.69
CA TRP A 292 -6.42 10.44 -6.04
C TRP A 292 -5.34 10.05 -7.05
N SER A 293 -4.31 9.30 -6.65
CA SER A 293 -3.31 8.81 -7.60
C SER A 293 -3.96 8.00 -8.72
N PHE A 294 -3.41 8.08 -9.92
CA PHE A 294 -3.90 7.54 -11.19
C PHE A 294 -5.09 8.29 -11.80
N SER A 295 -5.56 9.37 -11.18
CA SER A 295 -6.64 10.18 -11.73
C SER A 295 -6.17 11.58 -12.17
N ASN A 296 -7.10 12.31 -12.80
CA ASN A 296 -6.95 13.72 -13.13
C ASN A 296 -6.79 14.63 -11.89
N ASN A 297 -7.21 14.17 -10.71
CA ASN A 297 -7.17 14.94 -9.47
C ASN A 297 -5.78 14.95 -8.78
N TYR A 298 -4.81 14.18 -9.29
CA TYR A 298 -3.45 14.12 -8.75
C TYR A 298 -2.42 14.13 -9.87
N ALA A 299 -1.37 14.94 -9.74
CA ALA A 299 -0.29 15.00 -10.71
C ALA A 299 1.03 14.46 -10.12
N LYS A 300 1.49 15.07 -9.04
CA LYS A 300 2.77 14.80 -8.37
C LYS A 300 2.78 15.38 -6.98
N GLY A 301 3.82 15.08 -6.22
CA GLY A 301 4.03 15.46 -4.83
C GLY A 301 3.61 14.33 -3.89
N LYS A 302 4.57 13.76 -3.19
CA LYS A 302 4.32 12.77 -2.13
C LYS A 302 5.43 12.83 -1.08
N PHE A 303 5.16 12.27 0.08
CA PHE A 303 6.22 11.96 1.03
C PHE A 303 6.99 10.73 0.53
N VAL A 304 8.31 10.81 0.50
CA VAL A 304 9.21 9.74 0.04
C VAL A 304 9.97 9.08 1.20
N ALA A 305 9.90 9.67 2.37
CA ALA A 305 10.37 9.15 3.66
C ALA A 305 9.67 9.90 4.79
N ASP A 306 9.91 9.49 6.04
CA ASP A 306 9.37 10.16 7.22
C ASP A 306 9.70 11.65 7.20
N ASN A 307 8.64 12.48 7.14
CA ASN A 307 8.71 13.94 7.05
C ASN A 307 9.50 14.50 5.84
N VAL A 308 9.87 13.67 4.85
CA VAL A 308 10.57 14.11 3.64
C VAL A 308 9.57 14.24 2.50
N TRP A 309 9.21 15.48 2.18
CA TRP A 309 8.34 15.82 1.06
C TRP A 309 9.13 16.01 -0.23
N ASP A 310 8.72 15.33 -1.31
CA ASP A 310 9.24 15.57 -2.66
C ASP A 310 8.10 16.07 -3.56
N PRO A 311 8.14 17.34 -4.01
CA PRO A 311 7.10 17.92 -4.86
C PRO A 311 7.08 17.32 -6.27
N ASN A 312 8.09 16.57 -6.68
CA ASN A 312 8.20 15.97 -8.00
C ASN A 312 7.95 14.45 -8.01
N ALA A 313 8.00 13.81 -6.86
CA ALA A 313 7.71 12.38 -6.75
C ALA A 313 6.24 12.10 -7.13
N VAL A 314 6.01 10.97 -7.81
CA VAL A 314 4.69 10.52 -8.25
C VAL A 314 4.38 9.18 -7.61
N SER A 315 3.18 9.04 -7.02
CA SER A 315 2.72 7.76 -6.48
C SER A 315 2.49 6.74 -7.59
N LYS A 316 2.90 5.50 -7.34
CA LYS A 316 2.77 4.35 -8.24
C LYS A 316 1.61 3.42 -7.85
N GLN A 317 0.91 3.74 -6.76
CA GLN A 317 -0.24 3.02 -6.26
C GLN A 317 -1.55 3.71 -6.71
N CYS A 318 -2.58 2.92 -7.08
CA CYS A 318 -3.89 3.48 -7.41
C CYS A 318 -4.57 4.05 -6.17
N GLY A 319 -5.15 5.22 -6.26
CA GLY A 319 -5.81 5.88 -5.14
C GLY A 319 -7.15 5.23 -4.75
N ALA A 320 -7.47 5.26 -3.46
CA ALA A 320 -8.69 4.64 -2.91
C ALA A 320 -9.99 5.21 -3.52
N ALA A 321 -10.07 6.52 -3.70
CA ALA A 321 -11.22 7.16 -4.35
C ALA A 321 -11.34 6.78 -5.84
N VAL A 322 -10.20 6.54 -6.50
CA VAL A 322 -10.18 6.09 -7.89
C VAL A 322 -10.74 4.68 -8.00
N LEU A 323 -10.34 3.77 -7.11
CA LEU A 323 -10.89 2.41 -7.06
C LEU A 323 -12.40 2.44 -6.80
N LEU A 324 -12.85 3.24 -5.83
CA LEU A 324 -14.27 3.41 -5.53
C LEU A 324 -15.03 3.96 -6.75
N ARG A 325 -14.50 4.98 -7.43
CA ARG A 325 -15.12 5.58 -8.62
C ARG A 325 -15.31 4.55 -9.72
N VAL A 326 -14.29 3.73 -10.00
CA VAL A 326 -14.37 2.71 -11.06
C VAL A 326 -15.34 1.59 -10.68
N LEU A 327 -15.45 1.21 -9.40
CA LEU A 327 -16.48 0.25 -8.94
C LEU A 327 -17.89 0.79 -9.21
N VAL A 328 -18.15 2.06 -8.97
CA VAL A 328 -19.42 2.74 -9.25
C VAL A 328 -19.67 2.81 -10.76
N ASP A 329 -18.72 3.27 -11.56
CA ASP A 329 -18.83 3.42 -13.00
C ASP A 329 -19.12 2.08 -13.70
N ARG A 330 -18.54 0.99 -13.19
CA ARG A 330 -18.80 -0.38 -13.68
C ARG A 330 -20.06 -1.01 -13.10
N LYS A 331 -20.82 -0.29 -12.27
CA LYS A 331 -22.06 -0.76 -11.61
C LYS A 331 -21.84 -2.00 -10.73
N LEU A 332 -20.61 -2.19 -10.22
CA LEU A 332 -20.28 -3.28 -9.30
C LEU A 332 -20.76 -3.01 -7.88
N ILE A 333 -20.94 -1.74 -7.55
CA ILE A 333 -21.52 -1.27 -6.29
C ILE A 333 -22.46 -0.09 -6.56
N ARG A 334 -23.32 0.19 -5.57
CA ARG A 334 -24.08 1.44 -5.47
C ARG A 334 -23.66 2.14 -4.18
N LEU A 335 -23.52 3.44 -4.23
CA LEU A 335 -23.33 4.25 -3.04
C LEU A 335 -24.72 4.67 -2.56
N ASP A 336 -24.97 4.53 -1.26
CA ASP A 336 -26.14 5.07 -0.64
C ASP A 336 -26.08 6.59 -0.72
N ALA A 337 -27.21 7.22 -1.10
CA ALA A 337 -27.33 8.66 -1.32
C ALA A 337 -27.27 9.44 0.00
#